data_9676ee9d328bea51f894983ff68186ad
#
_entry.id   9676ee9d328bea51f894983ff68186ad
#
_cell.length_a   1.000
_cell.length_b   1.000
_cell.length_c   1.000
_cell.angle_alpha   90.00
_cell.angle_beta   90.00
_cell.angle_gamma   90.00
#
_symmetry.space_group_name_H-M   'P 1'
#
loop_
_entity.id
_entity.type
_entity.pdbx_description
1 polymer ?
#
loop_
_entity_poly.entity_id
_entity_poly.type
_entity_poly.pdbx_seq_one_letter_code
_entity_poly.pdbx_strand_id
1 'polypeptide(L)'
;GVPQLVDEGRSVAQAFGLGDEPGIIVVAPGGCIAMVETGAGFRDALELCEKIFGATNESSPPAHAPVLVIENVFDPELCSTLIAMWESGQKLDNAVAVGAGEAGRVDMSLKRRSDVHVADRALYERLGARIASRVFPEVERAYQAKMASFELPRVGCYESAAQGFFGRHRDNRTPHTAHRMFAMTVNLNTGAYAGGQLRFPEFGRQLYQPGPGG
;
A
#
# COMPACT_ATOMS: atom_id res chain seq x y z
N GLY A 1 -15.56 -4.20 -12.75
CA GLY A 1 -15.25 -3.98 -14.14
C GLY A 1 -13.75 -3.84 -14.34
N VAL A 2 -13.23 -4.19 -15.50
CA VAL A 2 -11.83 -4.00 -15.86
C VAL A 2 -11.62 -2.49 -16.07
N PRO A 3 -10.57 -1.87 -15.48
CA PRO A 3 -10.27 -0.48 -15.73
C PRO A 3 -10.00 -0.28 -17.24
N GLN A 4 -10.64 0.72 -17.83
CA GLN A 4 -10.36 1.13 -19.21
C GLN A 4 -9.52 2.39 -19.18
N LEU A 5 -8.44 2.39 -19.95
CA LEU A 5 -7.59 3.55 -20.19
C LEU A 5 -7.82 4.03 -21.61
N VAL A 6 -7.92 5.34 -21.79
CA VAL A 6 -8.03 5.95 -23.11
C VAL A 6 -6.62 6.36 -23.55
N ASP A 7 -6.16 5.82 -24.67
CA ASP A 7 -4.89 6.20 -25.32
C ASP A 7 -5.12 7.40 -26.26
N GLU A 8 -5.29 8.58 -25.65
CA GLU A 8 -5.47 9.82 -26.40
C GLU A 8 -4.22 10.09 -27.25
N GLY A 9 -4.42 10.26 -28.55
CA GLY A 9 -3.34 10.48 -29.51
C GLY A 9 -2.55 9.22 -29.87
N ARG A 10 -2.97 8.03 -29.42
CA ARG A 10 -2.37 6.72 -29.76
C ARG A 10 -0.88 6.59 -29.45
N SER A 11 -0.41 7.29 -28.46
CA SER A 11 1.00 7.29 -28.07
C SER A 11 1.49 5.93 -27.60
N VAL A 12 0.67 5.20 -26.87
CA VAL A 12 0.97 3.83 -26.42
C VAL A 12 0.96 2.87 -27.60
N ALA A 13 -0.06 2.91 -28.43
CA ALA A 13 -0.16 2.07 -29.62
C ALA A 13 1.07 2.26 -30.55
N GLN A 14 1.48 3.50 -30.78
CA GLN A 14 2.67 3.81 -31.57
C GLN A 14 3.97 3.31 -30.96
N ALA A 15 4.13 3.46 -29.63
CA ALA A 15 5.32 3.00 -28.91
C ALA A 15 5.51 1.47 -29.03
N PHE A 16 4.42 0.72 -29.19
CA PHE A 16 4.45 -0.73 -29.38
C PHE A 16 4.33 -1.17 -30.84
N GLY A 17 4.43 -0.26 -31.78
CA GLY A 17 4.36 -0.57 -33.23
C GLY A 17 2.97 -1.02 -33.70
N LEU A 18 1.95 -0.77 -32.92
CA LEU A 18 0.56 -1.01 -33.31
C LEU A 18 0.13 0.09 -34.30
N GLY A 19 -0.25 -0.31 -35.51
CA GLY A 19 -0.79 0.60 -36.51
C GLY A 19 -2.18 1.12 -36.15
N ASP A 20 -2.98 1.46 -37.17
CA ASP A 20 -4.35 1.95 -36.94
C ASP A 20 -5.37 0.85 -36.59
N GLU A 21 -4.96 -0.40 -36.70
CA GLU A 21 -5.80 -1.54 -36.33
C GLU A 21 -5.80 -1.78 -34.80
N PRO A 22 -6.86 -2.39 -34.29
CA PRO A 22 -6.86 -2.86 -32.90
C PRO A 22 -5.70 -3.82 -32.63
N GLY A 23 -5.06 -3.67 -31.50
CA GLY A 23 -3.98 -4.56 -31.08
C GLY A 23 -4.09 -4.98 -29.62
N ILE A 24 -3.38 -6.03 -29.27
CA ILE A 24 -3.32 -6.56 -27.91
C ILE A 24 -1.86 -6.56 -27.44
N ILE A 25 -1.66 -6.06 -26.24
CA ILE A 25 -0.38 -6.13 -25.54
C ILE A 25 -0.60 -6.94 -24.26
N VAL A 26 0.08 -8.06 -24.15
CA VAL A 26 0.07 -8.87 -22.92
C VAL A 26 1.33 -8.54 -22.13
N VAL A 27 1.13 -8.09 -20.89
CA VAL A 27 2.22 -7.80 -19.96
C VAL A 27 2.24 -8.87 -18.87
N ALA A 28 3.33 -9.58 -18.75
CA ALA A 28 3.53 -10.60 -17.72
C ALA A 28 3.63 -9.96 -16.31
N PRO A 29 3.40 -10.72 -15.22
CA PRO A 29 3.47 -10.21 -13.85
C PRO A 29 4.77 -9.50 -13.48
N GLY A 30 5.87 -9.80 -14.14
CA GLY A 30 7.16 -9.13 -13.95
C GLY A 30 7.31 -7.79 -14.69
N GLY A 31 6.25 -7.31 -15.36
CA GLY A 31 6.29 -6.06 -16.15
C GLY A 31 6.92 -6.22 -17.54
N CYS A 32 7.33 -7.44 -17.91
CA CYS A 32 7.85 -7.71 -19.26
C CYS A 32 6.71 -7.90 -20.26
N ILE A 33 6.88 -7.37 -21.48
CA ILE A 33 5.94 -7.60 -22.56
C ILE A 33 6.09 -9.05 -23.02
N ALA A 34 5.02 -9.82 -22.92
CA ALA A 34 4.98 -11.21 -23.32
C ALA A 34 4.46 -11.40 -24.76
N MET A 35 3.61 -10.48 -25.24
CA MET A 35 3.07 -10.49 -26.58
C MET A 35 2.66 -9.09 -27.02
N VAL A 36 2.83 -8.82 -28.32
CA VAL A 36 2.22 -7.71 -29.05
C VAL A 36 1.63 -8.28 -30.32
N GLU A 37 0.33 -8.17 -30.50
CA GLU A 37 -0.40 -8.68 -31.66
C GLU A 37 -1.28 -7.60 -32.26
N THR A 38 -1.38 -7.57 -33.59
CA THR A 38 -2.29 -6.69 -34.34
C THR A 38 -3.46 -7.52 -34.91
N GLY A 39 -4.65 -6.93 -34.97
CA GLY A 39 -5.83 -7.59 -35.52
C GLY A 39 -6.54 -8.56 -34.56
N ALA A 40 -7.12 -9.64 -35.07
CA ALA A 40 -8.06 -10.49 -34.34
C ALA A 40 -7.41 -11.58 -33.44
N GLY A 41 -6.15 -11.42 -33.04
CA GLY A 41 -5.39 -12.39 -32.21
C GLY A 41 -5.87 -12.60 -30.75
N PHE A 42 -7.14 -12.32 -30.46
CA PHE A 42 -7.70 -12.44 -29.10
C PHE A 42 -7.60 -13.85 -28.51
N ARG A 43 -7.68 -14.88 -29.36
CA ARG A 43 -7.60 -16.27 -28.89
C ARG A 43 -6.20 -16.60 -28.39
N ASP A 44 -5.17 -16.23 -29.15
CA ASP A 44 -3.78 -16.53 -28.82
C ASP A 44 -3.33 -15.73 -27.58
N ALA A 45 -3.83 -14.50 -27.45
CA ALA A 45 -3.62 -13.67 -26.25
C ALA A 45 -4.30 -14.29 -25.02
N LEU A 46 -5.50 -14.84 -25.13
CA LEU A 46 -6.19 -15.52 -24.04
C LEU A 46 -5.45 -16.81 -23.64
N GLU A 47 -5.03 -17.63 -24.61
CA GLU A 47 -4.24 -18.84 -24.33
C GLU A 47 -2.90 -18.51 -23.68
N LEU A 48 -2.24 -17.42 -24.10
CA LEU A 48 -1.02 -16.95 -23.44
C LEU A 48 -1.29 -16.46 -22.02
N CYS A 49 -2.37 -15.71 -21.81
CA CYS A 49 -2.80 -15.32 -20.49
C CYS A 49 -3.09 -16.52 -19.59
N GLU A 50 -3.78 -17.54 -20.10
CA GLU A 50 -4.02 -18.78 -19.36
C GLU A 50 -2.71 -19.50 -19.02
N LYS A 51 -1.75 -19.54 -19.93
CA LYS A 51 -0.41 -20.10 -19.64
C LYS A 51 0.36 -19.28 -18.59
N ILE A 52 0.33 -17.96 -18.67
CA ILE A 52 1.07 -17.07 -17.75
C ILE A 52 0.41 -17.04 -16.36
N PHE A 53 -0.93 -17.00 -16.32
CA PHE A 53 -1.68 -16.82 -15.07
C PHE A 53 -2.28 -18.15 -14.56
N GLY A 54 -2.52 -19.14 -15.44
CA GLY A 54 -3.02 -20.46 -15.07
C GLY A 54 -1.90 -21.42 -14.64
N ALA A 55 -0.68 -21.21 -15.12
CA ALA A 55 0.49 -21.89 -14.59
C ALA A 55 0.86 -21.26 -13.24
N THR A 56 0.11 -21.58 -12.19
CA THR A 56 0.65 -21.57 -10.84
C THR A 56 1.73 -22.66 -10.81
N ASN A 57 2.87 -22.34 -11.40
CA ASN A 57 4.02 -23.19 -11.30
C ASN A 57 4.43 -23.24 -9.85
N GLU A 58 4.24 -24.36 -9.19
CA GLU A 58 4.72 -24.61 -7.82
C GLU A 58 6.24 -24.41 -7.68
N SER A 59 6.95 -24.29 -8.81
CA SER A 59 8.40 -24.03 -8.89
C SER A 59 8.80 -22.56 -9.01
N SER A 60 7.86 -21.64 -9.27
CA SER A 60 8.20 -20.20 -9.23
C SER A 60 8.22 -19.73 -7.78
N PRO A 61 9.28 -19.04 -7.33
CA PRO A 61 9.26 -18.45 -6.01
C PRO A 61 8.03 -17.54 -5.89
N PRO A 62 7.33 -17.57 -4.75
CA PRO A 62 6.16 -16.72 -4.56
C PRO A 62 6.55 -15.26 -4.80
N ALA A 63 5.73 -14.53 -5.55
CA ALA A 63 5.95 -13.10 -5.73
C ALA A 63 5.97 -12.42 -4.36
N HIS A 64 7.07 -11.75 -4.04
CA HIS A 64 7.17 -11.02 -2.78
C HIS A 64 6.52 -9.65 -2.94
N ALA A 65 5.65 -9.31 -2.00
CA ALA A 65 5.17 -7.94 -1.90
C ALA A 65 6.36 -6.99 -1.62
N PRO A 66 6.33 -5.75 -2.12
CA PRO A 66 7.38 -4.75 -1.85
C PRO A 66 7.24 -4.23 -0.41
N VAL A 67 7.46 -5.11 0.55
CA VAL A 67 7.37 -4.86 1.99
C VAL A 67 8.75 -4.96 2.60
N LEU A 68 9.11 -3.93 3.35
CA LEU A 68 10.28 -3.89 4.20
C LEU A 68 9.81 -3.97 5.65
N VAL A 69 10.21 -5.01 6.36
CA VAL A 69 9.92 -5.17 7.79
C VAL A 69 11.15 -4.72 8.57
N ILE A 70 10.96 -3.76 9.47
CA ILE A 70 12.01 -3.20 10.32
C ILE A 70 11.56 -3.35 11.77
N GLU A 71 12.22 -4.20 12.52
CA GLU A 71 11.91 -4.42 13.93
C GLU A 71 12.54 -3.35 14.84
N ASN A 72 11.92 -3.09 16.00
CA ASN A 72 12.44 -2.21 17.03
C ASN A 72 12.66 -0.74 16.55
N VAL A 73 11.76 -0.22 15.72
CA VAL A 73 11.75 1.20 15.33
C VAL A 73 11.41 2.06 16.54
N PHE A 74 10.36 1.68 17.30
CA PHE A 74 9.98 2.32 18.55
C PHE A 74 10.29 1.39 19.73
N ASP A 75 10.78 1.95 20.81
CA ASP A 75 10.96 1.23 22.08
C ASP A 75 9.61 1.04 22.79
N PRO A 76 9.54 0.11 23.79
CA PRO A 76 8.29 -0.17 24.50
C PRO A 76 7.69 1.04 25.22
N GLU A 77 8.52 1.96 25.70
CA GLU A 77 8.06 3.18 26.38
C GLU A 77 7.34 4.10 25.38
N LEU A 78 7.91 4.29 24.19
CA LEU A 78 7.29 5.10 23.14
C LEU A 78 5.98 4.46 22.65
N CYS A 79 5.95 3.14 22.49
CA CYS A 79 4.72 2.41 22.15
C CYS A 79 3.63 2.64 23.22
N SER A 80 3.96 2.51 24.50
CA SER A 80 3.03 2.75 25.61
C SER A 80 2.55 4.21 25.65
N THR A 81 3.43 5.18 25.39
CA THR A 81 3.09 6.60 25.31
C THR A 81 2.07 6.86 24.21
N LEU A 82 2.26 6.26 23.03
CA LEU A 82 1.35 6.42 21.88
C LEU A 82 0.00 5.75 22.14
N ILE A 83 -0.03 4.60 22.80
CA ILE A 83 -1.27 3.92 23.19
C ILE A 83 -2.05 4.81 24.18
N ALA A 84 -1.41 5.29 25.25
CA ALA A 84 -2.02 6.17 26.23
C ALA A 84 -2.54 7.47 25.61
N MET A 85 -1.79 8.05 24.66
CA MET A 85 -2.24 9.21 23.88
C MET A 85 -3.52 8.90 23.09
N TRP A 86 -3.61 7.72 22.47
CA TRP A 86 -4.82 7.32 21.77
C TRP A 86 -5.98 7.10 22.75
N GLU A 87 -5.76 6.45 23.89
CA GLU A 87 -6.80 6.18 24.90
C GLU A 87 -7.44 7.47 25.43
N SER A 88 -6.62 8.46 25.73
CA SER A 88 -7.04 9.76 26.29
C SER A 88 -7.43 10.82 25.26
N GLY A 89 -7.00 10.67 24.01
CA GLY A 89 -7.14 11.68 22.96
C GLY A 89 -8.54 11.73 22.34
N GLN A 90 -8.84 12.84 21.70
CA GLN A 90 -10.07 12.98 20.92
C GLN A 90 -9.98 12.14 19.65
N LYS A 91 -10.85 11.13 19.54
CA LYS A 91 -10.94 10.26 18.37
C LYS A 91 -11.53 11.02 17.19
N LEU A 92 -10.91 10.87 16.05
CA LEU A 92 -11.42 11.38 14.79
C LEU A 92 -11.96 10.22 13.97
N ASP A 93 -13.18 10.35 13.49
CA ASP A 93 -13.71 9.45 12.48
C ASP A 93 -12.97 9.68 11.18
N ASN A 94 -12.29 8.65 10.71
CA ASN A 94 -11.40 8.80 9.56
C ASN A 94 -12.16 8.75 8.25
N ALA A 95 -12.20 9.90 7.59
CA ALA A 95 -12.59 10.01 6.21
C ALA A 95 -11.59 9.28 5.30
N VAL A 96 -12.10 8.62 4.28
CA VAL A 96 -11.32 8.07 3.16
C VAL A 96 -11.27 9.14 2.09
N ALA A 97 -10.11 9.37 1.48
CA ALA A 97 -10.01 10.29 0.35
C ALA A 97 -10.83 9.75 -0.84
N VAL A 98 -11.83 10.50 -1.26
CA VAL A 98 -12.72 10.13 -2.36
C VAL A 98 -12.53 11.15 -3.48
N GLY A 99 -11.81 10.78 -4.53
CA GLY A 99 -11.69 11.60 -5.72
C GLY A 99 -10.86 12.89 -5.61
N ALA A 100 -10.63 13.54 -6.75
CA ALA A 100 -9.94 14.82 -6.83
C ALA A 100 -10.89 15.95 -6.44
N GLY A 101 -10.55 16.68 -5.37
CA GLY A 101 -11.28 17.89 -4.97
C GLY A 101 -12.45 17.70 -4.00
N GLU A 102 -12.75 16.48 -3.57
CA GLU A 102 -13.77 16.22 -2.55
C GLU A 102 -13.16 16.14 -1.15
N ALA A 103 -13.83 16.72 -0.16
CA ALA A 103 -13.53 16.47 1.24
C ALA A 103 -13.66 14.96 1.51
N GLY A 104 -12.70 14.39 2.24
CA GLY A 104 -12.71 12.96 2.53
C GLY A 104 -14.07 12.53 3.12
N ARG A 105 -14.62 11.43 2.60
CA ARG A 105 -15.89 10.87 3.07
C ARG A 105 -15.63 9.70 4.01
N VAL A 106 -16.37 9.63 5.09
CA VAL A 106 -16.38 8.45 5.96
C VAL A 106 -17.11 7.31 5.22
N ASP A 107 -16.39 6.24 4.91
CA ASP A 107 -16.95 5.03 4.33
C ASP A 107 -16.67 3.83 5.23
N MET A 108 -17.65 3.50 6.06
CA MET A 108 -17.56 2.40 7.03
C MET A 108 -17.53 1.00 6.36
N SER A 109 -17.84 0.90 5.08
CA SER A 109 -17.70 -0.35 4.33
C SER A 109 -16.27 -0.56 3.84
N LEU A 110 -15.45 0.50 3.77
CA LEU A 110 -14.05 0.45 3.36
C LEU A 110 -13.10 0.50 4.56
N LYS A 111 -13.45 1.28 5.61
CA LYS A 111 -12.57 1.50 6.75
C LYS A 111 -13.35 1.69 8.05
N ARG A 112 -12.97 0.92 9.08
CA ARG A 112 -13.44 1.07 10.47
C ARG A 112 -12.23 1.17 11.37
N ARG A 113 -11.79 2.39 11.68
CA ARG A 113 -10.63 2.69 12.50
C ARG A 113 -10.83 4.06 13.15
N SER A 114 -10.47 4.22 14.40
CA SER A 114 -10.43 5.52 15.09
C SER A 114 -9.00 6.00 15.18
N ASP A 115 -8.73 7.26 14.85
CA ASP A 115 -7.40 7.85 14.83
C ASP A 115 -7.29 9.03 15.80
N VAL A 116 -6.08 9.22 16.36
CA VAL A 116 -5.67 10.43 17.07
C VAL A 116 -4.40 10.95 16.43
N HIS A 117 -4.35 12.23 16.06
CA HIS A 117 -3.16 12.85 15.50
C HIS A 117 -2.13 13.14 16.59
N VAL A 118 -0.85 12.96 16.27
CA VAL A 118 0.25 13.36 17.14
C VAL A 118 0.44 14.88 17.03
N ALA A 119 -0.31 15.64 17.84
CA ALA A 119 -0.26 17.09 17.86
C ALA A 119 0.84 17.65 18.80
N ASP A 120 1.30 16.87 19.78
CA ASP A 120 2.38 17.27 20.67
C ASP A 120 3.70 17.34 19.90
N ARG A 121 4.33 18.53 19.96
CA ARG A 121 5.56 18.79 19.20
C ARG A 121 6.75 17.98 19.67
N ALA A 122 6.92 17.78 20.96
CA ALA A 122 8.04 17.02 21.50
C ALA A 122 7.93 15.53 21.13
N LEU A 123 6.71 15.00 21.21
CA LEU A 123 6.43 13.63 20.76
C LEU A 123 6.65 13.49 19.25
N TYR A 124 6.19 14.44 18.45
CA TYR A 124 6.44 14.45 17.00
C TYR A 124 7.95 14.44 16.67
N GLU A 125 8.74 15.29 17.33
CA GLU A 125 10.18 15.35 17.14
C GLU A 125 10.86 14.03 17.57
N ARG A 126 10.42 13.44 18.69
CA ARG A 126 10.90 12.12 19.14
C ARG A 126 10.61 11.00 18.10
N LEU A 127 9.39 10.96 17.57
CA LEU A 127 9.02 10.04 16.50
C LEU A 127 9.86 10.28 15.24
N GLY A 128 10.02 11.53 14.84
CA GLY A 128 10.82 11.92 13.68
C GLY A 128 12.27 11.48 13.78
N ALA A 129 12.89 11.68 14.93
CA ALA A 129 14.25 11.24 15.18
C ALA A 129 14.40 9.70 15.07
N ARG A 130 13.44 8.94 15.59
CA ARG A 130 13.43 7.46 15.48
C ARG A 130 13.23 7.00 14.04
N ILE A 131 12.28 7.60 13.32
CA ILE A 131 12.01 7.27 11.92
C ILE A 131 13.23 7.61 11.06
N ALA A 132 13.79 8.81 11.20
CA ALA A 132 14.95 9.23 10.41
C ALA A 132 16.19 8.37 10.67
N SER A 133 16.40 7.92 11.90
CA SER A 133 17.57 7.10 12.26
C SER A 133 17.40 5.61 11.96
N ARG A 134 16.18 5.09 12.01
CA ARG A 134 15.93 3.64 11.89
C ARG A 134 15.31 3.23 10.56
N VAL A 135 14.44 4.06 10.00
CA VAL A 135 13.66 3.71 8.81
C VAL A 135 14.29 4.25 7.54
N PHE A 136 14.66 5.52 7.49
CA PHE A 136 15.18 6.14 6.26
C PHE A 136 16.42 5.41 5.68
N PRO A 137 17.42 5.03 6.49
CA PRO A 137 18.58 4.28 5.96
C PRO A 137 18.20 2.91 5.38
N GLU A 138 17.23 2.22 5.98
CA GLU A 138 16.79 0.92 5.49
C GLU A 138 16.00 1.05 4.17
N VAL A 139 15.17 2.08 4.05
CA VAL A 139 14.45 2.39 2.80
C VAL A 139 15.45 2.75 1.69
N GLU A 140 16.45 3.59 1.99
CA GLU A 140 17.49 3.94 1.00
C GLU A 140 18.28 2.70 0.57
N ARG A 141 18.63 1.83 1.49
CA ARG A 141 19.36 0.59 1.20
C ARG A 141 18.54 -0.39 0.36
N ALA A 142 17.26 -0.57 0.69
CA ALA A 142 16.41 -1.56 0.04
C ALA A 142 15.87 -1.09 -1.32
N TYR A 143 15.55 0.19 -1.45
CA TYR A 143 14.84 0.72 -2.62
C TYR A 143 15.61 1.80 -3.39
N GLN A 144 16.82 2.16 -2.98
CA GLN A 144 17.63 3.25 -3.56
C GLN A 144 16.85 4.59 -3.58
N ALA A 145 15.97 4.80 -2.59
CA ALA A 145 15.10 5.96 -2.48
C ALA A 145 15.46 6.77 -1.24
N LYS A 146 15.86 8.03 -1.44
CA LYS A 146 16.14 8.96 -0.34
C LYS A 146 14.85 9.56 0.19
N MET A 147 14.63 9.38 1.49
CA MET A 147 13.49 9.96 2.19
C MET A 147 13.85 11.35 2.72
N ALA A 148 13.03 12.34 2.41
CA ALA A 148 13.23 13.73 2.87
C ALA A 148 12.30 14.10 4.03
N SER A 149 11.10 13.54 4.06
CA SER A 149 10.06 13.88 5.04
C SER A 149 9.02 12.75 5.14
N PHE A 150 8.16 12.86 6.13
CA PHE A 150 6.97 12.02 6.29
C PHE A 150 5.79 12.90 6.71
N GLU A 151 4.58 12.42 6.47
CA GLU A 151 3.35 13.12 6.84
C GLU A 151 3.14 13.09 8.36
N LEU A 152 2.28 13.98 8.87
CA LEU A 152 1.93 14.01 10.29
C LEU A 152 1.44 12.63 10.75
N PRO A 153 2.13 12.00 11.72
CA PRO A 153 1.76 10.67 12.16
C PRO A 153 0.47 10.70 12.96
N ARG A 154 -0.22 9.57 12.92
CA ARG A 154 -1.43 9.34 13.70
C ARG A 154 -1.37 7.97 14.35
N VAL A 155 -1.95 7.85 15.51
CA VAL A 155 -2.20 6.56 16.14
C VAL A 155 -3.60 6.11 15.77
N GLY A 156 -3.70 4.96 15.11
CA GLY A 156 -4.97 4.38 14.70
C GLY A 156 -5.26 3.09 15.43
N CYS A 157 -6.50 2.91 15.87
CA CYS A 157 -6.95 1.68 16.51
C CYS A 157 -8.02 0.98 15.69
N TYR A 158 -7.83 -0.31 15.48
CA TYR A 158 -8.82 -1.24 14.94
C TYR A 158 -9.45 -2.01 16.10
N GLU A 159 -10.58 -1.52 16.60
CA GLU A 159 -11.25 -2.10 17.75
C GLU A 159 -11.99 -3.39 17.35
N SER A 160 -11.81 -4.48 18.12
CA SER A 160 -12.47 -5.75 17.87
C SER A 160 -13.99 -5.67 18.03
N ALA A 161 -14.49 -4.90 19.00
CA ALA A 161 -15.91 -4.67 19.22
C ALA A 161 -16.59 -4.00 18.02
N ALA A 162 -15.86 -3.11 17.31
CA ALA A 162 -16.32 -2.45 16.10
C ALA A 162 -16.03 -3.25 14.82
N GLN A 163 -15.46 -4.45 14.95
CA GLN A 163 -14.94 -5.22 13.82
C GLN A 163 -14.02 -4.36 12.93
N GLY A 164 -13.04 -3.71 13.54
CA GLY A 164 -12.14 -2.75 12.89
C GLY A 164 -11.37 -3.39 11.73
N PHE A 165 -11.33 -2.69 10.60
CA PHE A 165 -10.60 -3.12 9.41
C PHE A 165 -10.29 -1.95 8.49
N PHE A 166 -9.39 -2.17 7.54
CA PHE A 166 -9.21 -1.31 6.39
C PHE A 166 -9.14 -2.19 5.14
N GLY A 167 -10.08 -1.97 4.24
CA GLY A 167 -10.17 -2.69 2.97
C GLY A 167 -8.96 -2.40 2.06
N ARG A 168 -8.78 -3.24 1.06
CA ARG A 168 -7.71 -3.07 0.08
C ARG A 168 -7.80 -1.71 -0.63
N HIS A 169 -6.71 -0.97 -0.61
CA HIS A 169 -6.61 0.36 -1.22
C HIS A 169 -5.17 0.67 -1.64
N ARG A 170 -4.98 1.81 -2.26
CA ARG A 170 -3.69 2.45 -2.54
C ARG A 170 -3.73 3.88 -2.01
N ASP A 171 -2.66 4.32 -1.36
CA ASP A 171 -2.61 5.62 -0.67
C ASP A 171 -2.40 6.82 -1.60
N ASN A 172 -1.92 6.60 -2.82
CA ASN A 172 -1.49 7.64 -3.77
C ASN A 172 -2.45 7.84 -4.96
N ARG A 173 -3.76 7.60 -4.78
CA ARG A 173 -4.74 7.63 -5.89
C ARG A 173 -5.34 9.00 -6.20
N THR A 174 -5.07 10.00 -5.40
CA THR A 174 -5.60 11.36 -5.60
C THR A 174 -4.47 12.34 -5.88
N PRO A 175 -4.70 13.48 -6.54
CA PRO A 175 -3.67 14.49 -6.76
C PRO A 175 -2.97 14.93 -5.48
N HIS A 176 -3.70 15.03 -4.36
CA HIS A 176 -3.14 15.42 -3.07
C HIS A 176 -2.25 14.35 -2.43
N THR A 177 -2.42 13.09 -2.82
CA THR A 177 -1.67 11.95 -2.26
C THR A 177 -0.69 11.33 -3.26
N ALA A 178 -0.63 11.85 -4.49
CA ALA A 178 0.22 11.31 -5.57
C ALA A 178 1.73 11.30 -5.23
N HIS A 179 2.15 12.19 -4.33
CA HIS A 179 3.53 12.28 -3.86
C HIS A 179 3.94 11.15 -2.90
N ARG A 180 3.00 10.36 -2.39
CA ARG A 180 3.28 9.26 -1.46
C ARG A 180 3.95 8.11 -2.19
N MET A 181 5.22 7.90 -1.89
CA MET A 181 6.02 6.79 -2.44
C MET A 181 5.96 5.55 -1.56
N PHE A 182 5.91 5.74 -0.25
CA PHE A 182 5.90 4.68 0.76
C PHE A 182 4.78 4.93 1.77
N ALA A 183 4.21 3.84 2.27
CA ALA A 183 3.36 3.83 3.46
C ALA A 183 4.12 3.16 4.59
N MET A 184 4.04 3.70 5.79
CA MET A 184 4.67 3.13 6.98
C MET A 184 3.62 2.89 8.05
N THR A 185 3.66 1.72 8.65
CA THR A 185 2.86 1.37 9.82
C THR A 185 3.79 0.79 10.88
N VAL A 186 3.68 1.26 12.10
CA VAL A 186 4.37 0.69 13.26
C VAL A 186 3.33 0.06 14.17
N ASN A 187 3.48 -1.22 14.47
CA ASN A 187 2.60 -1.94 15.37
C ASN A 187 2.98 -1.66 16.82
N LEU A 188 2.05 -1.17 17.64
CA LEU A 188 2.37 -0.75 19.01
C LEU A 188 2.22 -1.86 20.05
N ASN A 189 1.29 -2.80 19.85
CA ASN A 189 0.92 -3.81 20.84
C ASN A 189 0.70 -5.20 20.22
N THR A 190 1.48 -5.58 19.21
CA THR A 190 1.46 -6.93 18.65
C THR A 190 1.63 -7.96 19.75
N GLY A 191 0.81 -9.02 19.72
CA GLY A 191 0.76 -10.04 20.77
C GLY A 191 -0.35 -9.82 21.82
N ALA A 192 -0.87 -8.58 21.96
CA ALA A 192 -2.02 -8.29 22.81
C ALA A 192 -3.38 -8.50 22.10
N TYR A 193 -3.37 -8.85 20.82
CA TYR A 193 -4.57 -9.07 20.02
C TYR A 193 -4.33 -10.18 18.98
N ALA A 194 -5.41 -10.73 18.44
CA ALA A 194 -5.38 -11.68 17.31
C ALA A 194 -5.89 -11.00 16.03
N GLY A 195 -5.32 -11.36 14.88
CA GLY A 195 -5.66 -10.76 13.61
C GLY A 195 -4.88 -9.48 13.30
N GLY A 196 -5.44 -8.60 12.45
CA GLY A 196 -4.86 -7.30 12.13
C GLY A 196 -3.62 -7.33 11.21
N GLN A 197 -3.32 -8.47 10.60
CA GLN A 197 -2.19 -8.60 9.70
C GLN A 197 -2.41 -7.79 8.40
N LEU A 198 -1.32 -7.22 7.88
CA LEU A 198 -1.28 -6.60 6.57
C LEU A 198 -1.15 -7.67 5.48
N ARG A 199 -1.91 -7.51 4.40
CA ARG A 199 -1.92 -8.43 3.28
C ARG A 199 -1.90 -7.69 1.95
N PHE A 200 -1.16 -8.22 0.97
CA PHE A 200 -1.09 -7.75 -0.40
C PHE A 200 -1.58 -8.88 -1.34
N PRO A 201 -2.89 -8.96 -1.62
CA PRO A 201 -3.47 -10.08 -2.36
C PRO A 201 -2.90 -10.27 -3.77
N GLU A 202 -2.40 -9.20 -4.40
CA GLU A 202 -1.75 -9.25 -5.71
C GLU A 202 -0.41 -9.99 -5.71
N PHE A 203 0.21 -10.20 -4.54
CA PHE A 203 1.49 -10.90 -4.38
C PHE A 203 1.35 -12.27 -3.72
N GLY A 204 0.14 -12.66 -3.30
CA GLY A 204 -0.11 -13.97 -2.70
C GLY A 204 -0.84 -13.94 -1.36
N ARG A 205 -0.66 -15.01 -0.58
CA ARG A 205 -1.35 -15.23 0.70
C ARG A 205 -0.55 -14.80 1.93
N GLN A 206 0.68 -14.32 1.75
CA GLN A 206 1.54 -13.95 2.86
C GLN A 206 0.92 -12.82 3.70
N LEU A 207 1.04 -12.95 5.00
CA LEU A 207 0.61 -11.97 5.99
C LEU A 207 1.83 -11.33 6.65
N TYR A 208 1.75 -10.04 6.94
CA TYR A 208 2.83 -9.28 7.56
C TYR A 208 2.34 -8.70 8.88
N GLN A 209 3.10 -8.95 9.93
CA GLN A 209 2.81 -8.45 11.27
C GLN A 209 4.13 -8.41 12.05
N PRO A 210 4.84 -7.27 12.05
CA PRO A 210 6.03 -7.11 12.85
C PRO A 210 5.70 -7.15 14.34
N GLY A 211 6.72 -7.30 15.17
CA GLY A 211 6.62 -7.22 16.62
C GLY A 211 6.19 -5.84 17.12
N PRO A 212 5.99 -5.67 18.44
CA PRO A 212 5.71 -4.34 19.00
C PRO A 212 6.86 -3.38 18.74
N GLY A 213 6.54 -2.19 18.23
CA GLY A 213 7.53 -1.18 17.84
C GLY A 213 8.19 -1.41 16.48
N GLY A 214 7.78 -2.44 15.76
CA GLY A 214 8.25 -2.75 14.40
C GLY A 214 7.27 -2.36 13.32
#